data_c289942b7ff5f7a9dd10b9216fa25a17
#
_entry.id   c289942b7ff5f7a9dd10b9216fa25a17
#
_cell.length_a   1.000
_cell.length_b   1.000
_cell.length_c   1.000
_cell.angle_alpha   90.00
_cell.angle_beta   90.00
_cell.angle_gamma   90.00
#
_symmetry.space_group_name_H-M   'P 1'
#
loop_
_entity.id
_entity.type
_entity.pdbx_description
1 polymer ?
#
loop_
_entity_poly.entity_id
_entity_poly.type
_entity_poly.pdbx_seq_one_letter_code
_entity_poly.pdbx_strand_id
1 'polypeptide(L)'
;MGRAPAFDHDTVLDAALTLFWRRGYTATSMRDVAAATRLGAGSLYAAFGDKRGLFQAVLAHYRARVSARTLAPLDAADAGLGAIEAVFTTLARRDPAAPAPGCLVTNTACELGPHDDLVRDGLKDALDGLARRLERVLARAVARGEVAPHVDPADTAAVLVGLAQGLRVLARLGEPVERLDRIVRTGLAPLRHGDDSNTAKGPHHGRVDPASARADLRRADHHR
;
A
#
# COMPACT_ATOMS: atom_id res chain seq x y z
N MET A 1 -22.84 -4.96 -35.44
CA MET A 1 -22.39 -3.70 -34.83
C MET A 1 -23.04 -3.57 -33.46
N GLY A 2 -22.28 -3.78 -32.36
CA GLY A 2 -22.82 -3.60 -31.01
C GLY A 2 -23.10 -2.13 -30.77
N ARG A 3 -24.30 -1.83 -30.28
CA ARG A 3 -24.70 -0.49 -29.85
C ARG A 3 -23.73 -0.04 -28.74
N ALA A 4 -23.10 1.14 -28.87
CA ALA A 4 -22.27 1.71 -27.83
C ALA A 4 -23.02 1.71 -26.49
N PRO A 5 -22.37 1.40 -25.35
CA PRO A 5 -23.04 1.40 -24.06
C PRO A 5 -23.70 2.74 -23.82
N ALA A 6 -24.95 2.74 -23.38
CA ALA A 6 -25.75 3.93 -23.17
C ALA A 6 -25.37 4.75 -21.91
N PHE A 7 -24.16 4.50 -21.35
CA PHE A 7 -23.68 5.14 -20.13
C PHE A 7 -22.15 5.32 -20.17
N ASP A 8 -21.68 6.30 -19.43
CA ASP A 8 -20.24 6.55 -19.23
C ASP A 8 -19.66 5.49 -18.27
N HIS A 9 -18.76 4.65 -18.81
CA HIS A 9 -18.08 3.60 -18.06
C HIS A 9 -17.29 4.13 -16.85
N ASP A 10 -16.63 5.28 -17.00
CA ASP A 10 -15.81 5.88 -15.94
C ASP A 10 -16.69 6.33 -14.76
N THR A 11 -17.83 6.94 -15.04
CA THR A 11 -18.80 7.34 -13.99
C THR A 11 -19.32 6.11 -13.23
N VAL A 12 -19.60 5.00 -13.92
CA VAL A 12 -20.04 3.76 -13.27
C VAL A 12 -18.93 3.17 -12.40
N LEU A 13 -17.70 3.14 -12.92
CA LEU A 13 -16.55 2.62 -12.17
C LEU A 13 -16.22 3.49 -10.95
N ASP A 14 -16.35 4.82 -11.01
CA ASP A 14 -16.16 5.71 -9.86
C ASP A 14 -17.21 5.49 -8.77
N ALA A 15 -18.47 5.29 -9.15
CA ALA A 15 -19.54 4.98 -8.19
C ALA A 15 -19.33 3.60 -7.54
N ALA A 16 -19.02 2.58 -8.35
CA ALA A 16 -18.74 1.23 -7.86
C ALA A 16 -17.47 1.21 -7.00
N LEU A 17 -16.42 1.94 -7.38
CA LEU A 17 -15.19 2.12 -6.60
C LEU A 17 -15.50 2.67 -5.22
N THR A 18 -16.33 3.70 -5.12
CA THR A 18 -16.74 4.29 -3.85
C THR A 18 -17.41 3.27 -2.92
N LEU A 19 -18.31 2.44 -3.47
CA LEU A 19 -19.01 1.40 -2.71
C LEU A 19 -18.03 0.31 -2.22
N PHE A 20 -17.25 -0.28 -3.14
CA PHE A 20 -16.31 -1.34 -2.78
C PHE A 20 -15.22 -0.84 -1.83
N TRP A 21 -14.75 0.38 -1.97
CA TRP A 21 -13.73 0.93 -1.09
C TRP A 21 -14.24 1.16 0.34
N ARG A 22 -15.51 1.59 0.48
CA ARG A 22 -16.14 1.83 1.79
C ARG A 22 -16.58 0.55 2.49
N ARG A 23 -17.22 -0.36 1.75
CA ARG A 23 -17.95 -1.52 2.31
C ARG A 23 -17.17 -2.83 2.18
N GLY A 24 -16.19 -2.89 1.29
CA GLY A 24 -15.54 -4.12 0.87
C GLY A 24 -16.29 -4.84 -0.25
N TYR A 25 -15.69 -5.90 -0.77
CA TYR A 25 -16.27 -6.70 -1.83
C TYR A 25 -17.48 -7.48 -1.34
N THR A 26 -17.36 -8.21 -0.24
CA THR A 26 -18.39 -9.14 0.24
C THR A 26 -19.71 -8.43 0.56
N ALA A 27 -19.62 -7.28 1.25
CA ALA A 27 -20.78 -6.50 1.68
C ALA A 27 -21.38 -5.61 0.59
N THR A 28 -20.82 -5.57 -0.62
CA THR A 28 -21.38 -4.81 -1.75
C THR A 28 -22.06 -5.75 -2.73
N SER A 29 -23.33 -5.53 -3.06
CA SER A 29 -24.07 -6.29 -4.06
C SER A 29 -24.15 -5.56 -5.41
N MET A 30 -24.45 -6.29 -6.50
CA MET A 30 -24.76 -5.70 -7.81
C MET A 30 -25.98 -4.77 -7.74
N ARG A 31 -26.88 -5.01 -6.80
CA ARG A 31 -28.06 -4.19 -6.53
C ARG A 31 -27.67 -2.83 -5.92
N ASP A 32 -26.69 -2.82 -5.00
CA ASP A 32 -26.15 -1.57 -4.44
C ASP A 32 -25.50 -0.72 -5.52
N VAL A 33 -24.73 -1.36 -6.43
CA VAL A 33 -24.09 -0.66 -7.57
C VAL A 33 -25.17 -0.13 -8.52
N ALA A 34 -26.19 -0.92 -8.85
CA ALA A 34 -27.30 -0.48 -9.70
C ALA A 34 -28.00 0.76 -9.12
N ALA A 35 -28.25 0.76 -7.80
CA ALA A 35 -28.85 1.90 -7.10
C ALA A 35 -27.94 3.14 -7.13
N ALA A 36 -26.62 2.97 -6.91
CA ALA A 36 -25.65 4.08 -6.88
C ALA A 36 -25.41 4.69 -8.27
N THR A 37 -25.44 3.87 -9.33
CA THR A 37 -25.21 4.31 -10.70
C THR A 37 -26.49 4.73 -11.44
N ARG A 38 -27.65 4.46 -10.85
CA ARG A 38 -28.96 4.62 -11.46
C ARG A 38 -29.13 3.81 -12.77
N LEU A 39 -28.37 2.72 -12.92
CA LEU A 39 -28.45 1.81 -14.04
C LEU A 39 -29.31 0.59 -13.72
N GLY A 40 -29.98 0.06 -14.72
CA GLY A 40 -30.65 -1.23 -14.59
C GLY A 40 -29.61 -2.36 -14.40
N ALA A 41 -29.96 -3.34 -13.56
CA ALA A 41 -29.08 -4.49 -13.31
C ALA A 41 -28.68 -5.20 -14.62
N GLY A 42 -29.59 -5.32 -15.59
CA GLY A 42 -29.29 -5.90 -16.91
C GLY A 42 -28.17 -5.20 -17.66
N SER A 43 -28.08 -3.86 -17.58
CA SER A 43 -27.00 -3.08 -18.21
C SER A 43 -25.65 -3.33 -17.56
N LEU A 44 -25.63 -3.47 -16.21
CA LEU A 44 -24.40 -3.81 -15.49
C LEU A 44 -23.93 -5.23 -15.80
N TYR A 45 -24.84 -6.20 -15.82
CA TYR A 45 -24.49 -7.57 -16.20
C TYR A 45 -24.03 -7.67 -17.65
N ALA A 46 -24.65 -6.93 -18.57
CA ALA A 46 -24.22 -6.90 -19.97
C ALA A 46 -22.82 -6.29 -20.16
N ALA A 47 -22.45 -5.27 -19.34
CA ALA A 47 -21.17 -4.58 -19.44
C ALA A 47 -20.02 -5.31 -18.73
N PHE A 48 -20.27 -5.89 -17.56
CA PHE A 48 -19.23 -6.40 -16.66
C PHE A 48 -19.35 -7.91 -16.37
N GLY A 49 -20.36 -8.58 -16.88
CA GLY A 49 -20.62 -10.00 -16.67
C GLY A 49 -21.25 -10.27 -15.31
N ASP A 50 -20.45 -10.18 -14.26
CA ASP A 50 -20.89 -10.46 -12.88
C ASP A 50 -20.23 -9.47 -11.88
N LYS A 51 -20.47 -9.68 -10.58
CA LYS A 51 -19.87 -8.88 -9.51
C LYS A 51 -18.33 -8.93 -9.55
N ARG A 52 -17.78 -10.09 -9.90
CA ARG A 52 -16.34 -10.30 -9.98
C ARG A 52 -15.74 -9.52 -11.14
N GLY A 53 -16.34 -9.60 -12.31
CA GLY A 53 -15.90 -8.84 -13.50
C GLY A 53 -15.98 -7.33 -13.26
N LEU A 54 -17.07 -6.84 -12.65
CA LEU A 54 -17.18 -5.44 -12.24
C LEU A 54 -16.07 -5.06 -11.25
N PHE A 55 -15.80 -5.89 -10.23
CA PHE A 55 -14.78 -5.60 -9.24
C PHE A 55 -13.38 -5.58 -9.82
N GLN A 56 -13.07 -6.47 -10.75
CA GLN A 56 -11.79 -6.45 -11.49
C GLN A 56 -11.63 -5.15 -12.29
N ALA A 57 -12.69 -4.71 -12.99
CA ALA A 57 -12.68 -3.42 -13.68
C ALA A 57 -12.49 -2.25 -12.72
N VAL A 58 -13.11 -2.27 -11.54
CA VAL A 58 -12.92 -1.27 -10.49
C VAL A 58 -11.49 -1.26 -9.95
N LEU A 59 -10.87 -2.41 -9.74
CA LEU A 59 -9.46 -2.50 -9.31
C LEU A 59 -8.52 -1.92 -10.38
N ALA A 60 -8.77 -2.22 -11.65
CA ALA A 60 -7.99 -1.65 -12.76
C ALA A 60 -8.15 -0.13 -12.83
N HIS A 61 -9.38 0.38 -12.71
CA HIS A 61 -9.70 1.80 -12.68
C HIS A 61 -9.04 2.53 -11.49
N TYR A 62 -9.11 1.94 -10.27
CA TYR A 62 -8.42 2.45 -9.10
C TYR A 62 -6.91 2.57 -9.32
N ARG A 63 -6.29 1.53 -9.90
CA ARG A 63 -4.85 1.52 -10.19
C ARG A 63 -4.48 2.60 -11.20
N ALA A 64 -5.24 2.75 -12.26
CA ALA A 64 -4.97 3.72 -13.32
C ALA A 64 -5.16 5.17 -12.85
N ARG A 65 -6.14 5.47 -12.00
CA ARG A 65 -6.49 6.84 -11.61
C ARG A 65 -5.97 7.25 -10.25
N VAL A 66 -6.15 6.41 -9.23
CA VAL A 66 -5.81 6.75 -7.85
C VAL A 66 -4.36 6.39 -7.54
N SER A 67 -3.98 5.12 -7.80
CA SER A 67 -2.62 4.67 -7.50
C SER A 67 -1.60 5.35 -8.40
N ALA A 68 -1.87 5.47 -9.70
CA ALA A 68 -0.95 6.12 -10.63
C ALA A 68 -0.66 7.57 -10.23
N ARG A 69 -1.69 8.34 -9.84
CA ARG A 69 -1.53 9.73 -9.37
C ARG A 69 -0.64 9.81 -8.12
N THR A 70 -0.85 8.93 -7.15
CA THR A 70 -0.06 8.88 -5.91
C THR A 70 1.39 8.50 -6.18
N LEU A 71 1.64 7.60 -7.14
CA LEU A 71 2.96 7.06 -7.44
C LEU A 71 3.68 7.81 -8.56
N ALA A 72 3.03 8.78 -9.23
CA ALA A 72 3.61 9.56 -10.32
C ALA A 72 5.01 10.16 -10.01
N PRO A 73 5.32 10.63 -8.79
CA PRO A 73 6.66 11.11 -8.48
C PRO A 73 7.78 10.07 -8.72
N LEU A 74 7.49 8.77 -8.54
CA LEU A 74 8.47 7.70 -8.75
C LEU A 74 8.76 7.43 -10.25
N ASP A 75 7.87 7.84 -11.13
CA ASP A 75 7.99 7.60 -12.58
C ASP A 75 8.71 8.75 -13.30
N ALA A 76 9.05 9.85 -12.61
CA ALA A 76 9.82 10.93 -13.18
C ALA A 76 11.25 10.49 -13.56
N ALA A 77 11.78 11.03 -14.66
CA ALA A 77 13.09 10.63 -15.17
C ALA A 77 14.24 10.95 -14.19
N ASP A 78 14.10 12.03 -13.42
CA ASP A 78 15.02 12.51 -12.39
C ASP A 78 14.65 12.06 -10.97
N ALA A 79 13.63 11.18 -10.81
CA ALA A 79 13.20 10.71 -9.51
C ALA A 79 14.35 10.16 -8.67
N GLY A 80 14.47 10.65 -7.44
CA GLY A 80 15.45 10.29 -6.42
C GLY A 80 14.82 10.14 -5.06
N LEU A 81 15.59 10.32 -3.98
CA LEU A 81 15.10 10.17 -2.61
C LEU A 81 13.90 11.09 -2.32
N GLY A 82 13.93 12.35 -2.82
CA GLY A 82 12.81 13.28 -2.67
C GLY A 82 11.50 12.79 -3.27
N ALA A 83 11.53 12.01 -4.36
CA ALA A 83 10.33 11.41 -4.94
C ALA A 83 9.73 10.33 -4.02
N ILE A 84 10.57 9.52 -3.38
CA ILE A 84 10.16 8.54 -2.37
C ILE A 84 9.52 9.28 -1.19
N GLU A 85 10.16 10.31 -0.65
CA GLU A 85 9.64 11.12 0.45
C GLU A 85 8.28 11.74 0.12
N ALA A 86 8.10 12.28 -1.09
CA ALA A 86 6.84 12.86 -1.54
C ALA A 86 5.70 11.83 -1.57
N VAL A 87 5.97 10.62 -2.07
CA VAL A 87 4.99 9.53 -2.08
C VAL A 87 4.62 9.14 -0.65
N PHE A 88 5.60 8.91 0.23
CA PHE A 88 5.32 8.49 1.61
C PHE A 88 4.62 9.57 2.42
N THR A 89 4.95 10.84 2.22
CA THR A 89 4.22 11.97 2.80
C THR A 89 2.77 12.00 2.33
N THR A 90 2.52 11.74 1.03
CA THR A 90 1.16 11.65 0.50
C THR A 90 0.38 10.48 1.10
N LEU A 91 1.03 9.32 1.33
CA LEU A 91 0.42 8.16 1.97
C LEU A 91 0.08 8.41 3.45
N ALA A 92 0.88 9.20 4.15
CA ALA A 92 0.64 9.59 5.54
C ALA A 92 -0.52 10.58 5.68
N ARG A 93 -0.80 11.36 4.65
CA ARG A 93 -1.89 12.35 4.65
C ARG A 93 -3.19 11.73 4.19
N ARG A 94 -4.25 11.97 4.95
CA ARG A 94 -5.59 11.61 4.52
C ARG A 94 -6.06 12.63 3.48
N ASP A 95 -6.39 12.17 2.29
CA ASP A 95 -7.10 13.00 1.32
C ASP A 95 -8.56 13.20 1.81
N PRO A 96 -8.98 14.41 2.18
CA PRO A 96 -10.34 14.67 2.62
C PRO A 96 -11.40 14.36 1.55
N ALA A 97 -11.00 14.42 0.28
CA ALA A 97 -11.86 14.12 -0.86
C ALA A 97 -11.93 12.62 -1.18
N ALA A 98 -11.07 11.79 -0.57
CA ALA A 98 -11.10 10.36 -0.81
C ALA A 98 -12.39 9.73 -0.26
N PRO A 99 -13.04 8.83 -1.02
CA PRO A 99 -14.30 8.20 -0.62
C PRO A 99 -14.16 7.31 0.61
N ALA A 100 -12.94 6.83 0.90
CA ALA A 100 -12.63 6.07 2.10
C ALA A 100 -11.14 6.14 2.42
N PRO A 101 -10.75 6.05 3.71
CA PRO A 101 -9.35 5.97 4.10
C PRO A 101 -8.72 4.62 3.74
N GLY A 102 -7.39 4.62 3.58
CA GLY A 102 -6.63 3.41 3.30
C GLY A 102 -6.44 3.13 1.80
N CYS A 103 -6.07 1.91 1.48
CA CYS A 103 -5.80 1.44 0.11
C CYS A 103 -6.79 0.35 -0.28
N LEU A 104 -7.46 0.50 -1.42
CA LEU A 104 -8.36 -0.54 -1.91
C LEU A 104 -7.61 -1.86 -2.13
N VAL A 105 -6.39 -1.83 -2.68
CA VAL A 105 -5.55 -3.03 -2.90
C VAL A 105 -5.29 -3.76 -1.58
N THR A 106 -4.85 -3.03 -0.53
CA THR A 106 -4.58 -3.62 0.79
C THR A 106 -5.84 -4.18 1.43
N ASN A 107 -6.96 -3.43 1.37
CA ASN A 107 -8.24 -3.88 1.91
C ASN A 107 -8.71 -5.18 1.23
N THR A 108 -8.61 -5.22 -0.11
CA THR A 108 -8.95 -6.40 -0.90
C THR A 108 -8.04 -7.58 -0.59
N ALA A 109 -6.73 -7.34 -0.39
CA ALA A 109 -5.79 -8.40 -0.01
C ALA A 109 -6.17 -9.07 1.31
N CYS A 110 -6.59 -8.28 2.30
CA CYS A 110 -7.04 -8.81 3.60
C CYS A 110 -8.39 -9.54 3.50
N GLU A 111 -9.31 -9.07 2.65
CA GLU A 111 -10.66 -9.63 2.53
C GLU A 111 -10.71 -10.87 1.65
N LEU A 112 -10.09 -10.84 0.48
CA LEU A 112 -10.23 -11.87 -0.56
C LEU A 112 -8.95 -12.69 -0.79
N GLY A 113 -7.77 -12.14 -0.51
CA GLY A 113 -6.50 -12.79 -0.80
C GLY A 113 -6.36 -14.22 -0.24
N PRO A 114 -6.88 -14.54 0.95
CA PRO A 114 -6.86 -15.91 1.48
C PRO A 114 -7.78 -16.88 0.75
N HIS A 115 -8.77 -16.39 0.00
CA HIS A 115 -9.87 -17.18 -0.54
C HIS A 115 -10.00 -17.14 -2.07
N ASP A 116 -9.22 -16.30 -2.76
CA ASP A 116 -9.29 -16.12 -4.21
C ASP A 116 -7.89 -15.93 -4.80
N ASP A 117 -7.39 -16.98 -5.46
CA ASP A 117 -6.04 -17.02 -6.02
C ASP A 117 -5.83 -15.96 -7.12
N LEU A 118 -6.81 -15.74 -8.00
CA LEU A 118 -6.69 -14.75 -9.07
C LEU A 118 -6.66 -13.32 -8.52
N VAL A 119 -7.46 -13.05 -7.49
CA VAL A 119 -7.42 -11.76 -6.80
C VAL A 119 -6.07 -11.60 -6.10
N ARG A 120 -5.62 -12.62 -5.39
CA ARG A 120 -4.32 -12.63 -4.70
C ARG A 120 -3.17 -12.33 -5.65
N ASP A 121 -3.13 -12.99 -6.80
CA ASP A 121 -2.05 -12.82 -7.77
C ASP A 121 -2.06 -11.41 -8.39
N GLY A 122 -3.23 -10.90 -8.76
CA GLY A 122 -3.35 -9.51 -9.24
C GLY A 122 -2.98 -8.45 -8.19
N LEU A 123 -3.16 -8.74 -6.89
CA LEU A 123 -2.74 -7.86 -5.80
C LEU A 123 -1.23 -7.93 -5.57
N LYS A 124 -0.64 -9.14 -5.64
CA LYS A 124 0.82 -9.32 -5.62
C LYS A 124 1.48 -8.53 -6.75
N ASP A 125 0.98 -8.66 -7.97
CA ASP A 125 1.49 -7.89 -9.12
C ASP A 125 1.47 -6.38 -8.88
N ALA A 126 0.45 -5.87 -8.18
CA ALA A 126 0.37 -4.45 -7.83
C ALA A 126 1.44 -4.04 -6.81
N LEU A 127 1.69 -4.87 -5.80
CA LEU A 127 2.73 -4.62 -4.78
C LEU A 127 4.13 -4.77 -5.38
N ASP A 128 4.34 -5.78 -6.22
CA ASP A 128 5.60 -5.98 -6.95
C ASP A 128 5.85 -4.83 -7.92
N GLY A 129 4.81 -4.29 -8.54
CA GLY A 129 4.89 -3.09 -9.36
C GLY A 129 5.37 -1.86 -8.58
N LEU A 130 4.93 -1.71 -7.33
CA LEU A 130 5.42 -0.66 -6.42
C LEU A 130 6.89 -0.92 -6.04
N ALA A 131 7.22 -2.17 -5.66
CA ALA A 131 8.59 -2.56 -5.32
C ALA A 131 9.57 -2.22 -6.45
N ARG A 132 9.26 -2.64 -7.69
CA ARG A 132 10.09 -2.33 -8.86
C ARG A 132 10.28 -0.83 -9.13
N ARG A 133 9.26 0.01 -8.86
CA ARG A 133 9.39 1.47 -8.98
C ARG A 133 10.35 2.03 -7.93
N LEU A 134 10.16 1.62 -6.67
CA LEU A 134 11.02 2.03 -5.56
C LEU A 134 12.46 1.60 -5.79
N GLU A 135 12.69 0.34 -6.19
CA GLU A 135 14.01 -0.21 -6.50
C GLU A 135 14.74 0.62 -7.57
N ARG A 136 14.06 0.93 -8.69
CA ARG A 136 14.66 1.78 -9.74
C ARG A 136 15.03 3.18 -9.25
N VAL A 137 14.18 3.78 -8.41
CA VAL A 137 14.46 5.11 -7.84
C VAL A 137 15.62 5.05 -6.85
N LEU A 138 15.63 4.04 -5.98
CA LEU A 138 16.72 3.81 -5.02
C LEU A 138 18.07 3.57 -5.73
N ALA A 139 18.09 2.72 -6.76
CA ALA A 139 19.31 2.47 -7.54
C ALA A 139 19.88 3.76 -8.14
N ARG A 140 19.00 4.63 -8.67
CA ARG A 140 19.43 5.95 -9.18
C ARG A 140 19.89 6.87 -8.06
N ALA A 141 19.23 6.87 -6.92
CA ALA A 141 19.58 7.70 -5.76
C ALA A 141 20.93 7.27 -5.16
N VAL A 142 21.22 5.97 -5.10
CA VAL A 142 22.54 5.44 -4.71
C VAL A 142 23.61 5.88 -5.71
N ALA A 143 23.36 5.72 -7.02
CA ALA A 143 24.32 6.12 -8.07
C ALA A 143 24.62 7.62 -8.06
N ARG A 144 23.71 8.47 -7.57
CA ARG A 144 23.88 9.93 -7.42
C ARG A 144 24.41 10.35 -6.05
N GLY A 145 24.64 9.41 -5.13
CA GLY A 145 25.10 9.71 -3.77
C GLY A 145 24.02 10.36 -2.87
N GLU A 146 22.74 10.34 -3.26
CA GLU A 146 21.63 10.80 -2.43
C GLU A 146 21.31 9.80 -1.31
N VAL A 147 21.60 8.53 -1.56
CA VAL A 147 21.42 7.40 -0.64
C VAL A 147 22.76 6.73 -0.43
N ALA A 148 23.02 6.26 0.79
CA ALA A 148 24.28 5.63 1.16
C ALA A 148 24.60 4.40 0.29
N PRO A 149 25.86 4.19 -0.12
CA PRO A 149 26.25 3.16 -1.08
C PRO A 149 26.08 1.72 -0.56
N HIS A 150 25.93 1.53 0.74
CA HIS A 150 25.67 0.21 1.35
C HIS A 150 24.19 -0.19 1.33
N VAL A 151 23.30 0.70 0.92
CA VAL A 151 21.85 0.43 0.82
C VAL A 151 21.59 -0.45 -0.39
N ASP A 152 21.08 -1.66 -0.17
CA ASP A 152 20.59 -2.51 -1.25
C ASP A 152 19.23 -2.01 -1.73
N PRO A 153 19.07 -1.66 -3.03
CA PRO A 153 17.82 -1.12 -3.56
C PRO A 153 16.64 -2.09 -3.51
N ALA A 154 16.87 -3.40 -3.74
CA ALA A 154 15.80 -4.40 -3.80
C ALA A 154 15.25 -4.70 -2.41
N ASP A 155 16.14 -4.99 -1.45
CA ASP A 155 15.76 -5.25 -0.06
C ASP A 155 15.08 -4.03 0.57
N THR A 156 15.63 -2.85 0.31
CA THR A 156 15.04 -1.59 0.78
C THR A 156 13.66 -1.34 0.17
N ALA A 157 13.49 -1.60 -1.12
CA ALA A 157 12.17 -1.47 -1.77
C ALA A 157 11.13 -2.40 -1.12
N ALA A 158 11.51 -3.64 -0.76
CA ALA A 158 10.62 -4.56 -0.07
C ALA A 158 10.20 -4.03 1.31
N VAL A 159 11.14 -3.48 2.09
CA VAL A 159 10.84 -2.84 3.39
C VAL A 159 9.92 -1.64 3.19
N LEU A 160 10.16 -0.79 2.20
CA LEU A 160 9.34 0.37 1.90
C LEU A 160 7.93 0.00 1.45
N VAL A 161 7.74 -1.10 0.71
CA VAL A 161 6.41 -1.63 0.42
C VAL A 161 5.67 -1.98 1.71
N GLY A 162 6.32 -2.67 2.65
CA GLY A 162 5.75 -2.97 3.97
C GLY A 162 5.37 -1.71 4.75
N LEU A 163 6.26 -0.71 4.79
CA LEU A 163 6.01 0.58 5.43
C LEU A 163 4.81 1.30 4.81
N ALA A 164 4.70 1.32 3.48
CA ALA A 164 3.58 1.92 2.77
C ALA A 164 2.24 1.27 3.14
N GLN A 165 2.19 -0.08 3.26
CA GLN A 165 0.99 -0.78 3.69
C GLN A 165 0.64 -0.46 5.15
N GLY A 166 1.64 -0.44 6.05
CA GLY A 166 1.47 -0.06 7.45
C GLY A 166 0.88 1.36 7.60
N LEU A 167 1.43 2.34 6.89
CA LEU A 167 0.90 3.71 6.89
C LEU A 167 -0.57 3.78 6.44
N ARG A 168 -0.94 3.03 5.40
CA ARG A 168 -2.32 3.00 4.90
C ARG A 168 -3.30 2.38 5.88
N VAL A 169 -2.87 1.33 6.61
CA VAL A 169 -3.68 0.72 7.67
C VAL A 169 -3.85 1.69 8.84
N LEU A 170 -2.76 2.32 9.31
CA LEU A 170 -2.80 3.28 10.41
C LEU A 170 -3.65 4.52 10.05
N ALA A 171 -3.51 5.05 8.83
CA ALA A 171 -4.35 6.15 8.35
C ALA A 171 -5.85 5.76 8.33
N ARG A 172 -6.17 4.51 7.96
CA ARG A 172 -7.54 3.99 8.00
C ARG A 172 -8.09 3.91 9.43
N LEU A 173 -7.25 3.58 10.40
CA LEU A 173 -7.62 3.55 11.83
C LEU A 173 -7.77 4.95 12.44
N GLY A 174 -7.47 6.02 11.69
CA GLY A 174 -7.60 7.39 12.16
C GLY A 174 -6.43 7.89 12.98
N GLU A 175 -5.25 7.26 12.85
CA GLU A 175 -4.04 7.76 13.51
C GLU A 175 -3.78 9.24 13.15
N PRO A 176 -3.33 10.06 14.13
CA PRO A 176 -2.99 11.45 13.87
C PRO A 176 -1.90 11.60 12.80
N VAL A 177 -2.06 12.61 11.95
CA VAL A 177 -1.12 12.88 10.84
C VAL A 177 0.31 13.08 11.34
N GLU A 178 0.48 13.71 12.51
CA GLU A 178 1.79 13.95 13.14
C GLU A 178 2.49 12.63 13.51
N ARG A 179 1.72 11.60 13.89
CA ARG A 179 2.27 10.27 14.16
C ARG A 179 2.68 9.57 12.87
N LEU A 180 1.86 9.65 11.83
CA LEU A 180 2.17 9.10 10.51
C LEU A 180 3.41 9.77 9.90
N ASP A 181 3.52 11.09 9.99
CA ASP A 181 4.70 11.84 9.55
C ASP A 181 5.97 11.44 10.31
N ARG A 182 5.88 11.15 11.62
CA ARG A 182 7.02 10.61 12.38
C ARG A 182 7.44 9.24 11.86
N ILE A 183 6.49 8.35 11.58
CA ILE A 183 6.78 7.02 11.02
C ILE A 183 7.49 7.17 9.67
N VAL A 184 7.02 8.06 8.79
CA VAL A 184 7.68 8.33 7.51
C VAL A 184 9.11 8.82 7.72
N ARG A 185 9.33 9.86 8.53
CA ARG A 185 10.67 10.40 8.78
C ARG A 185 11.61 9.36 9.35
N THR A 186 11.16 8.59 10.35
CA THR A 186 11.99 7.56 10.99
C THR A 186 12.26 6.41 10.03
N GLY A 187 11.26 5.96 9.25
CA GLY A 187 11.42 4.86 8.29
C GLY A 187 12.33 5.21 7.10
N LEU A 188 12.38 6.48 6.71
CA LEU A 188 13.23 6.94 5.61
C LEU A 188 14.58 7.50 6.08
N ALA A 189 14.78 7.72 7.39
CA ALA A 189 16.02 8.28 7.94
C ALA A 189 17.28 7.48 7.54
N PRO A 190 17.28 6.13 7.54
CA PRO A 190 18.46 5.36 7.17
C PRO A 190 18.87 5.51 5.69
N LEU A 191 17.97 6.01 4.83
CA LEU A 191 18.27 6.22 3.41
C LEU A 191 19.06 7.50 3.16
N ARG A 192 18.97 8.47 4.04
CA ARG A 192 19.69 9.74 3.91
C ARG A 192 21.18 9.47 4.13
N HIS A 193 21.99 9.94 3.20
CA HIS A 193 23.42 9.93 3.40
C HIS A 193 23.73 10.81 4.63
N GLY A 194 24.05 10.19 5.75
CA GLY A 194 24.41 10.91 6.97
C GLY A 194 25.79 11.51 6.78
N ASP A 195 25.98 12.78 7.15
CA ASP A 195 27.28 13.25 7.56
C ASP A 195 27.78 12.29 8.65
N ASP A 196 28.90 11.60 8.39
CA ASP A 196 29.52 10.60 9.27
C ASP A 196 30.06 11.19 10.60
N SER A 197 29.47 12.27 11.10
CA SER A 197 29.94 12.96 12.29
C SER A 197 29.36 12.45 13.62
N ASN A 198 28.58 11.35 13.65
CA ASN A 198 28.04 10.83 14.92
C ASN A 198 28.02 9.31 15.10
N THR A 199 28.97 8.56 14.56
CA THR A 199 29.14 7.13 14.87
C THR A 199 30.25 6.86 15.87
N ALA A 200 30.24 7.57 17.02
CA ALA A 200 31.09 7.24 18.14
C ALA A 200 30.35 7.41 19.46
N LYS A 201 29.51 6.46 19.79
CA LYS A 201 29.23 5.94 21.15
C LYS A 201 27.98 5.05 21.13
N GLY A 202 28.15 3.81 20.64
CA GLY A 202 27.17 2.76 20.93
C GLY A 202 27.36 2.27 22.38
N PRO A 203 26.29 2.08 23.17
CA PRO A 203 26.42 1.43 24.46
C PRO A 203 26.82 -0.02 24.25
N HIS A 204 27.84 -0.45 24.98
CA HIS A 204 28.25 -1.85 25.11
C HIS A 204 27.03 -2.70 25.53
N HIS A 205 26.42 -3.44 24.61
CA HIS A 205 25.58 -4.55 24.98
C HIS A 205 26.46 -5.63 25.58
N GLY A 206 26.40 -5.74 26.91
CA GLY A 206 27.00 -6.83 27.65
C GLY A 206 26.52 -8.16 27.03
N ARG A 207 27.47 -9.04 26.74
CA ARG A 207 27.18 -10.43 26.36
C ARG A 207 26.25 -11.03 27.40
N VAL A 208 25.04 -11.34 27.01
CA VAL A 208 24.13 -12.15 27.82
C VAL A 208 24.66 -13.59 27.71
N ASP A 209 25.16 -14.13 28.82
CA ASP A 209 25.60 -15.51 28.93
C ASP A 209 24.40 -16.44 28.71
N PRO A 210 24.42 -17.33 27.70
CA PRO A 210 23.32 -18.26 27.42
C PRO A 210 23.07 -19.28 28.53
N ALA A 211 23.92 -19.36 29.55
CA ALA A 211 23.74 -20.23 30.70
C ALA A 211 22.69 -19.72 31.71
N SER A 212 22.46 -18.42 31.81
CA SER A 212 21.47 -17.84 32.74
C SER A 212 20.02 -17.98 32.27
N ALA A 213 19.77 -18.06 30.94
CA ALA A 213 18.41 -18.19 30.39
C ALA A 213 17.79 -19.59 30.61
N ARG A 214 18.57 -20.60 30.99
CA ARG A 214 18.07 -21.96 31.26
C ARG A 214 17.64 -22.21 32.71
N ALA A 215 17.97 -21.31 33.62
CA ALA A 215 17.62 -21.45 35.04
C ALA A 215 16.20 -20.98 35.35
N ASP A 216 15.69 -19.98 34.62
CA ASP A 216 14.36 -19.39 34.90
C ASP A 216 13.20 -20.21 34.31
N LEU A 217 13.43 -21.02 33.26
CA LEU A 217 12.40 -21.89 32.68
C LEU A 217 12.09 -23.12 33.52
N ARG A 218 12.95 -23.53 34.48
CA ARG A 218 12.71 -24.68 35.34
C ARG A 218 11.95 -24.39 36.62
N ARG A 219 11.68 -23.13 36.95
CA ARG A 219 10.90 -22.72 38.13
C ARG A 219 9.40 -22.52 37.87
N ALA A 220 8.97 -22.52 36.61
CA ALA A 220 7.57 -22.31 36.23
C ALA A 220 6.72 -23.60 36.22
N ASP A 221 7.33 -24.80 36.27
CA ASP A 221 6.62 -26.10 36.15
C ASP A 221 6.29 -26.77 37.49
N HIS A 222 6.42 -26.11 38.64
CA HIS A 222 6.13 -26.71 39.95
C HIS A 222 4.97 -26.09 40.72
N HIS A 223 4.08 -25.34 40.04
CA HIS A 223 2.81 -24.90 40.64
C HIS A 223 1.63 -25.03 39.66
N ARG A 224 1.29 -26.30 39.35
CA ARG A 224 -0.08 -26.68 38.99
C ARG A 224 -0.33 -28.11 39.50
#